data_bedfc1cc3406431ac08852729ca64118
#
_entry.id   bedfc1cc3406431ac08852729ca64118
#
_cell.length_a   1.000
_cell.length_b   1.000
_cell.length_c   1.000
_cell.angle_alpha   90.00
_cell.angle_beta   90.00
_cell.angle_gamma   90.00
#
_symmetry.space_group_name_H-M   'P 1'
#
loop_
_entity.id
_entity.type
_entity.pdbx_description
1 polymer ?
#
loop_
_entity_poly.entity_id
_entity_poly.type
_entity_poly.pdbx_seq_one_letter_code
_entity_poly.pdbx_strand_id
1 'polypeptide(L)'
;MLWLLLLAAVGPSPAAASVPLIRSVTVSVYTKKLVPVEDLKAEEVRVSEDKRERKVLGVERDRRPLEVAIVVDSGGTVAAAYRSDLVPAVVDFWKALPPDTKVALWSTAPAKITDFGGDLAAAETKLRMIAAAGGNYGFDSMIDACRELGRRGIPRRMIVYVGSGSLQASRTGTSALARALGETHVTPMAVLILPSARGSFSGGPSGDAVEAFDVQGYFAQVAKAYHGAYVEALSTLAVAQWLRQFAADLNGQYQVRYESEAGPEGVVKVEVRRKDTRVRVGRSVAEIARLE
;
A
#
# COMPACT_ATOMS: atom_id res chain seq x y z
N MET A 1 18.38 5.85 -78.58
CA MET A 1 17.27 5.57 -77.60
C MET A 1 17.76 5.91 -76.22
N LEU A 2 17.27 7.05 -75.72
CA LEU A 2 17.69 7.61 -74.39
C LEU A 2 16.58 7.26 -73.41
N TRP A 3 16.84 6.47 -72.38
CA TRP A 3 15.89 6.17 -71.29
C TRP A 3 16.11 7.14 -70.18
N LEU A 4 15.17 8.08 -69.95
CA LEU A 4 15.10 8.93 -68.79
C LEU A 4 14.52 8.14 -67.61
N LEU A 5 15.35 7.88 -66.58
CA LEU A 5 14.90 7.40 -65.28
C LEU A 5 14.33 8.57 -64.46
N LEU A 6 12.99 8.60 -64.27
CA LEU A 6 12.32 9.46 -63.31
C LEU A 6 12.53 8.91 -61.92
N LEU A 7 13.38 9.52 -61.08
CA LEU A 7 13.41 9.30 -59.65
C LEU A 7 12.26 10.05 -59.00
N ALA A 8 11.21 9.35 -58.58
CA ALA A 8 10.18 9.90 -57.74
C ALA A 8 10.74 10.06 -56.30
N ALA A 9 10.88 11.30 -55.85
CA ALA A 9 11.25 11.62 -54.45
C ALA A 9 10.04 11.28 -53.55
N VAL A 10 10.15 10.19 -52.77
CA VAL A 10 9.21 9.88 -51.68
C VAL A 10 9.49 10.89 -50.56
N GLY A 11 8.65 11.91 -50.43
CA GLY A 11 8.67 12.84 -49.33
C GLY A 11 8.42 12.12 -47.98
N PRO A 12 8.96 12.62 -46.85
CA PRO A 12 8.70 12.03 -45.56
C PRO A 12 7.21 12.03 -45.27
N SER A 13 6.68 10.85 -45.03
CA SER A 13 5.29 10.66 -44.57
C SER A 13 5.10 11.45 -43.27
N PRO A 14 4.03 12.24 -43.10
CA PRO A 14 3.76 12.94 -41.85
C PRO A 14 3.67 11.89 -40.74
N ALA A 15 4.50 12.01 -39.72
CA ALA A 15 4.45 11.17 -38.54
C ALA A 15 3.03 11.25 -37.98
N ALA A 16 2.32 10.13 -37.97
CA ALA A 16 1.00 10.06 -37.36
C ALA A 16 1.11 10.58 -35.93
N ALA A 17 0.43 11.68 -35.61
CA ALA A 17 0.38 12.22 -34.28
C ALA A 17 -0.19 11.11 -33.35
N SER A 18 0.67 10.54 -32.50
CA SER A 18 0.23 9.55 -31.53
C SER A 18 -0.76 10.20 -30.59
N VAL A 19 -1.96 9.66 -30.48
CA VAL A 19 -2.94 10.11 -29.48
C VAL A 19 -2.30 9.97 -28.11
N PRO A 20 -2.22 11.05 -27.33
CA PRO A 20 -1.58 10.97 -26.01
C PRO A 20 -2.34 10.00 -25.13
N LEU A 21 -1.62 9.09 -24.48
CA LEU A 21 -2.19 8.18 -23.52
C LEU A 21 -2.51 8.96 -22.23
N ILE A 22 -3.72 8.83 -21.71
CA ILE A 22 -4.08 9.41 -20.41
C ILE A 22 -3.79 8.36 -19.34
N ARG A 23 -3.07 8.76 -18.31
CA ARG A 23 -2.84 7.97 -17.11
C ARG A 23 -3.39 8.68 -15.89
N SER A 24 -3.76 7.89 -14.88
CA SER A 24 -4.08 8.41 -13.56
C SER A 24 -3.16 7.81 -12.51
N VAL A 25 -2.71 8.62 -11.57
CA VAL A 25 -1.92 8.20 -10.43
C VAL A 25 -2.62 8.59 -9.14
N THR A 26 -2.69 7.67 -8.18
CA THR A 26 -3.20 8.00 -6.84
C THR A 26 -2.10 8.71 -6.06
N VAL A 27 -2.44 9.86 -5.47
CA VAL A 27 -1.51 10.66 -4.67
C VAL A 27 -2.15 10.96 -3.32
N SER A 28 -1.47 10.62 -2.25
CA SER A 28 -1.88 10.98 -0.90
C SER A 28 -1.20 12.27 -0.48
N VAL A 29 -1.98 13.26 -0.02
CA VAL A 29 -1.47 14.55 0.44
C VAL A 29 -2.06 14.89 1.80
N TYR A 30 -1.20 15.04 2.79
CA TYR A 30 -1.58 15.42 4.15
C TYR A 30 -0.49 16.28 4.80
N THR A 31 -0.87 17.06 5.81
CA THR A 31 0.07 17.94 6.51
C THR A 31 0.99 17.16 7.44
N LYS A 32 2.10 17.78 7.89
CA LYS A 32 2.97 17.21 8.94
C LYS A 32 2.24 16.92 10.25
N LYS A 33 1.09 17.59 10.49
CA LYS A 33 0.20 17.35 11.64
C LYS A 33 -0.81 16.23 11.41
N LEU A 34 -0.66 15.44 10.33
CA LEU A 34 -1.54 14.35 9.93
C LEU A 34 -2.98 14.78 9.57
N VAL A 35 -3.16 16.01 9.14
CA VAL A 35 -4.44 16.52 8.63
C VAL A 35 -4.46 16.32 7.11
N PRO A 36 -5.47 15.60 6.56
CA PRO A 36 -5.62 15.48 5.10
C PRO A 36 -5.77 16.85 4.46
N VAL A 37 -5.16 17.05 3.30
CA VAL A 37 -5.41 18.23 2.46
C VAL A 37 -6.71 17.99 1.72
N GLU A 38 -7.64 18.94 1.74
CA GLU A 38 -8.98 18.76 1.16
C GLU A 38 -9.20 19.53 -0.14
N ASP A 39 -8.38 20.54 -0.39
CA ASP A 39 -8.53 21.54 -1.45
C ASP A 39 -7.35 21.60 -2.42
N LEU A 40 -6.68 20.47 -2.68
CA LEU A 40 -5.55 20.41 -3.61
C LEU A 40 -5.99 20.78 -5.02
N LYS A 41 -5.29 21.74 -5.62
CA LYS A 41 -5.57 22.24 -6.97
C LYS A 41 -4.55 21.72 -7.99
N ALA A 42 -4.96 21.65 -9.25
CA ALA A 42 -4.09 21.14 -10.32
C ALA A 42 -2.80 21.98 -10.49
N GLU A 43 -2.88 23.29 -10.26
CA GLU A 43 -1.73 24.21 -10.37
C GLU A 43 -0.66 23.97 -9.29
N GLU A 44 -1.04 23.30 -8.20
CA GLU A 44 -0.13 22.94 -7.12
C GLU A 44 0.62 21.64 -7.39
N VAL A 45 0.16 20.85 -8.39
CA VAL A 45 0.68 19.52 -8.68
C VAL A 45 1.56 19.54 -9.92
N ARG A 46 2.74 18.96 -9.82
CA ARG A 46 3.62 18.63 -10.94
C ARG A 46 3.80 17.14 -11.06
N VAL A 47 3.67 16.61 -12.25
CA VAL A 47 3.92 15.22 -12.58
C VAL A 47 5.11 15.12 -13.49
N SER A 48 6.03 14.22 -13.20
CA SER A 48 7.07 13.81 -14.14
C SER A 48 7.09 12.30 -14.28
N GLU A 49 7.24 11.82 -15.49
CA GLU A 49 7.36 10.41 -15.85
C GLU A 49 8.69 10.23 -16.59
N ASP A 50 9.54 9.33 -16.09
CA ASP A 50 10.91 9.11 -16.59
C ASP A 50 11.73 10.41 -16.70
N LYS A 51 11.61 11.27 -15.68
CA LYS A 51 12.26 12.59 -15.58
C LYS A 51 11.76 13.63 -16.58
N ARG A 52 10.71 13.36 -17.35
CA ARG A 52 10.07 14.32 -18.24
C ARG A 52 8.82 14.88 -17.59
N GLU A 53 8.68 16.20 -17.58
CA GLU A 53 7.47 16.84 -17.06
C GLU A 53 6.28 16.49 -17.95
N ARG A 54 5.14 16.17 -17.30
CA ARG A 54 3.89 15.79 -17.96
C ARG A 54 2.81 16.81 -17.66
N LYS A 55 1.94 17.05 -18.62
CA LYS A 55 0.81 17.96 -18.43
C LYS A 55 -0.23 17.32 -17.53
N VAL A 56 -0.55 17.97 -16.40
CA VAL A 56 -1.63 17.59 -15.51
C VAL A 56 -2.95 18.00 -16.14
N LEU A 57 -3.88 17.03 -16.27
CA LEU A 57 -5.21 17.24 -16.87
C LEU A 57 -6.28 17.48 -15.81
N GLY A 58 -6.07 16.98 -14.59
CA GLY A 58 -7.02 17.16 -13.50
C GLY A 58 -6.52 16.56 -12.20
N VAL A 59 -7.03 17.08 -11.09
CA VAL A 59 -6.77 16.63 -9.72
C VAL A 59 -8.09 16.58 -9.00
N GLU A 60 -8.49 15.40 -8.56
CA GLU A 60 -9.77 15.16 -7.88
C GLU A 60 -9.60 14.30 -6.65
N ARG A 61 -10.40 14.54 -5.61
CA ARG A 61 -10.44 13.65 -4.43
C ARG A 61 -10.80 12.23 -4.85
N ASP A 62 -10.02 11.26 -4.40
CA ASP A 62 -10.31 9.86 -4.69
C ASP A 62 -11.45 9.35 -3.81
N ARG A 63 -12.67 9.38 -4.35
CA ARG A 63 -13.90 8.89 -3.70
C ARG A 63 -14.28 7.47 -4.12
N ARG A 64 -13.43 6.80 -4.88
CA ARG A 64 -13.71 5.41 -5.27
C ARG A 64 -13.78 4.51 -4.02
N PRO A 65 -14.56 3.42 -4.08
CA PRO A 65 -14.67 2.48 -2.96
C PRO A 65 -13.30 2.02 -2.46
N LEU A 66 -13.13 2.00 -1.14
CA LEU A 66 -11.91 1.55 -0.45
C LEU A 66 -12.23 0.32 0.40
N GLU A 67 -11.40 -0.71 0.27
CA GLU A 67 -11.41 -1.86 1.15
C GLU A 67 -10.05 -2.04 1.79
N VAL A 68 -10.06 -2.27 3.10
CA VAL A 68 -8.86 -2.41 3.92
C VAL A 68 -8.90 -3.75 4.65
N ALA A 69 -7.93 -4.61 4.35
CA ALA A 69 -7.67 -5.80 5.16
C ALA A 69 -6.61 -5.44 6.22
N ILE A 70 -6.91 -5.67 7.49
CA ILE A 70 -5.97 -5.46 8.58
C ILE A 70 -5.52 -6.83 9.09
N VAL A 71 -4.22 -7.06 9.13
CA VAL A 71 -3.61 -8.28 9.69
C VAL A 71 -2.87 -7.89 10.97
N VAL A 72 -3.37 -8.38 12.10
CA VAL A 72 -2.83 -8.03 13.42
C VAL A 72 -2.03 -9.20 13.99
N ASP A 73 -0.81 -8.92 14.40
CA ASP A 73 0.03 -9.91 15.08
C ASP A 73 -0.61 -10.32 16.41
N SER A 74 -0.83 -11.61 16.55
CA SER A 74 -1.32 -12.26 17.77
C SER A 74 -0.32 -13.31 18.28
N GLY A 75 0.91 -13.27 17.84
CA GLY A 75 1.98 -14.17 18.29
C GLY A 75 2.51 -13.84 19.69
N GLY A 76 3.31 -14.77 20.23
CA GLY A 76 3.86 -14.64 21.58
C GLY A 76 4.72 -13.40 21.79
N THR A 77 5.39 -12.90 20.75
CA THR A 77 6.26 -11.70 20.81
C THR A 77 5.51 -10.44 21.24
N VAL A 78 4.22 -10.31 20.87
CA VAL A 78 3.40 -9.14 21.19
C VAL A 78 2.37 -9.41 22.29
N ALA A 79 2.35 -10.61 22.86
CA ALA A 79 1.30 -11.08 23.76
C ALA A 79 1.06 -10.12 24.95
N ALA A 80 2.13 -9.60 25.57
CA ALA A 80 2.03 -8.71 26.73
C ALA A 80 1.33 -7.37 26.41
N ALA A 81 1.49 -6.87 25.19
CA ALA A 81 0.96 -5.58 24.75
C ALA A 81 -0.23 -5.71 23.77
N TYR A 82 -0.62 -6.94 23.43
CA TYR A 82 -1.66 -7.16 22.43
C TYR A 82 -2.99 -6.46 22.79
N ARG A 83 -3.49 -6.72 24.00
CA ARG A 83 -4.78 -6.18 24.46
C ARG A 83 -4.72 -4.71 24.88
N SER A 84 -3.58 -4.26 25.44
CA SER A 84 -3.43 -2.89 25.92
C SER A 84 -3.09 -1.89 24.84
N ASP A 85 -2.29 -2.29 23.85
CA ASP A 85 -1.71 -1.37 22.87
C ASP A 85 -2.21 -1.64 21.44
N LEU A 86 -2.12 -2.91 20.96
CA LEU A 86 -2.41 -3.21 19.56
C LEU A 86 -3.91 -3.17 19.24
N VAL A 87 -4.74 -3.78 20.09
CA VAL A 87 -6.18 -3.79 19.86
C VAL A 87 -6.76 -2.38 19.84
N PRO A 88 -6.51 -1.49 20.82
CA PRO A 88 -6.97 -0.10 20.75
C PRO A 88 -6.44 0.66 19.53
N ALA A 89 -5.16 0.48 19.18
CA ALA A 89 -4.57 1.15 18.03
C ALA A 89 -5.25 0.76 16.70
N VAL A 90 -5.61 -0.53 16.53
CA VAL A 90 -6.33 -1.02 15.35
C VAL A 90 -7.76 -0.52 15.32
N VAL A 91 -8.45 -0.51 16.47
CA VAL A 91 -9.81 0.03 16.58
C VAL A 91 -9.87 1.52 16.25
N ASP A 92 -8.93 2.30 16.78
CA ASP A 92 -8.83 3.73 16.48
C ASP A 92 -8.47 4.00 15.02
N PHE A 93 -7.61 3.17 14.43
CA PHE A 93 -7.31 3.23 13.00
C PHE A 93 -8.57 2.99 12.16
N TRP A 94 -9.33 1.95 12.46
CA TRP A 94 -10.58 1.67 11.73
C TRP A 94 -11.54 2.85 11.79
N LYS A 95 -11.75 3.43 12.99
CA LYS A 95 -12.61 4.63 13.18
C LYS A 95 -12.13 5.84 12.38
N ALA A 96 -10.81 5.95 12.16
CA ALA A 96 -10.19 7.08 11.47
C ALA A 96 -10.13 6.92 9.95
N LEU A 97 -10.56 5.78 9.39
CA LEU A 97 -10.57 5.55 7.93
C LEU A 97 -11.64 6.43 7.24
N PRO A 98 -11.50 6.66 5.91
CA PRO A 98 -12.52 7.36 5.14
C PRO A 98 -13.93 6.76 5.36
N PRO A 99 -14.99 7.57 5.35
CA PRO A 99 -16.36 7.07 5.39
C PRO A 99 -16.58 5.98 4.33
N ASP A 100 -17.47 5.03 4.62
CA ASP A 100 -17.83 3.91 3.73
C ASP A 100 -16.69 2.92 3.42
N THR A 101 -15.53 3.04 4.09
CA THR A 101 -14.46 2.04 3.98
C THR A 101 -14.93 0.70 4.54
N LYS A 102 -14.85 -0.35 3.73
CA LYS A 102 -15.12 -1.70 4.22
C LYS A 102 -13.83 -2.31 4.76
N VAL A 103 -13.88 -2.73 6.01
CA VAL A 103 -12.73 -3.31 6.70
C VAL A 103 -13.00 -4.77 7.01
N ALA A 104 -11.97 -5.60 6.86
CA ALA A 104 -11.93 -6.96 7.37
C ALA A 104 -10.65 -7.17 8.18
N LEU A 105 -10.71 -8.08 9.15
CA LEU A 105 -9.62 -8.36 10.07
C LEU A 105 -9.15 -9.81 9.98
N TRP A 106 -7.84 -9.97 10.07
CA TRP A 106 -7.15 -11.25 10.27
C TRP A 106 -6.24 -11.16 11.48
N SER A 107 -6.05 -12.30 12.14
CA SER A 107 -4.94 -12.47 13.09
C SER A 107 -3.81 -13.24 12.42
N THR A 108 -2.62 -13.15 12.98
CA THR A 108 -1.48 -13.99 12.55
C THR A 108 -1.50 -15.43 13.09
N ALA A 109 -2.41 -15.77 14.01
CA ALA A 109 -2.91 -17.14 14.10
C ALA A 109 -3.88 -17.27 12.93
N PRO A 110 -3.63 -18.11 11.88
CA PRO A 110 -4.25 -17.92 10.56
C PRO A 110 -5.77 -18.07 10.62
N ALA A 111 -6.43 -17.01 11.03
CA ALA A 111 -7.87 -16.93 11.18
C ALA A 111 -8.35 -15.54 10.76
N LYS A 112 -9.31 -15.53 9.85
CA LYS A 112 -10.11 -14.34 9.57
C LYS A 112 -11.04 -14.07 10.75
N ILE A 113 -10.98 -12.86 11.30
CA ILE A 113 -11.75 -12.45 12.49
C ILE A 113 -13.11 -11.89 12.06
N THR A 114 -13.11 -11.04 11.02
CA THR A 114 -14.33 -10.41 10.49
C THR A 114 -14.31 -10.34 8.97
N ASP A 115 -15.50 -10.32 8.37
CA ASP A 115 -15.67 -10.06 6.94
C ASP A 115 -15.66 -8.56 6.63
N PHE A 116 -15.48 -8.21 5.34
CA PHE A 116 -15.57 -6.84 4.87
C PHE A 116 -16.96 -6.25 5.10
N GLY A 117 -16.99 -5.10 5.76
CA GLY A 117 -18.23 -4.43 6.14
C GLY A 117 -18.84 -4.96 7.44
N GLY A 118 -18.08 -5.75 8.20
CA GLY A 118 -18.48 -6.18 9.54
C GLY A 118 -18.58 -5.00 10.52
N ASP A 119 -19.29 -5.25 11.64
CA ASP A 119 -19.45 -4.28 12.71
C ASP A 119 -18.17 -4.14 13.54
N LEU A 120 -17.78 -2.89 13.83
CA LEU A 120 -16.54 -2.58 14.56
C LEU A 120 -16.60 -3.05 16.02
N ALA A 121 -17.74 -2.92 16.70
CA ALA A 121 -17.84 -3.33 18.11
C ALA A 121 -17.75 -4.85 18.26
N ALA A 122 -18.38 -5.59 17.34
CA ALA A 122 -18.24 -7.04 17.27
C ALA A 122 -16.78 -7.44 16.92
N ALA A 123 -16.12 -6.72 16.03
CA ALA A 123 -14.72 -6.93 15.67
C ALA A 123 -13.80 -6.69 16.87
N GLU A 124 -13.98 -5.59 17.61
CA GLU A 124 -13.20 -5.31 18.82
C GLU A 124 -13.37 -6.39 19.87
N THR A 125 -14.61 -6.84 20.09
CA THR A 125 -14.88 -7.94 21.03
C THR A 125 -14.10 -9.20 20.64
N LYS A 126 -14.15 -9.61 19.37
CA LYS A 126 -13.42 -10.76 18.88
C LYS A 126 -11.90 -10.59 19.02
N LEU A 127 -11.35 -9.41 18.68
CA LEU A 127 -9.92 -9.12 18.88
C LEU A 127 -9.49 -9.28 20.33
N ARG A 128 -10.29 -8.76 21.29
CA ARG A 128 -10.00 -8.86 22.73
C ARG A 128 -10.07 -10.28 23.26
N MET A 129 -10.84 -11.16 22.61
CA MET A 129 -10.95 -12.58 22.98
C MET A 129 -9.76 -13.42 22.51
N ILE A 130 -8.94 -12.92 21.57
CA ILE A 130 -7.78 -13.66 21.09
C ILE A 130 -6.76 -13.81 22.23
N ALA A 131 -6.36 -15.04 22.51
CA ALA A 131 -5.21 -15.33 23.35
C ALA A 131 -3.94 -15.19 22.50
N ALA A 132 -3.30 -14.04 22.56
CA ALA A 132 -2.06 -13.82 21.84
C ALA A 132 -0.96 -14.74 22.36
N ALA A 133 -0.56 -15.71 21.55
CA ALA A 133 0.43 -16.73 21.89
C ALA A 133 0.91 -17.49 20.63
N GLY A 134 1.96 -18.28 20.78
CA GLY A 134 2.48 -19.14 19.72
C GLY A 134 3.22 -18.39 18.62
N GLY A 135 3.26 -19.00 17.44
CA GLY A 135 3.96 -18.48 16.26
C GLY A 135 3.18 -17.40 15.53
N ASN A 136 3.90 -16.62 14.75
CA ASN A 136 3.35 -15.59 13.87
C ASN A 136 3.28 -16.12 12.42
N TYR A 137 2.07 -16.36 11.92
CA TYR A 137 1.79 -16.78 10.55
C TYR A 137 1.41 -15.60 9.62
N GLY A 138 2.06 -14.45 9.80
CA GLY A 138 1.70 -13.21 9.14
C GLY A 138 1.69 -13.28 7.63
N PHE A 139 2.65 -13.97 6.99
CA PHE A 139 2.66 -14.11 5.52
C PHE A 139 1.44 -14.90 5.03
N ASP A 140 1.09 -16.00 5.69
CA ASP A 140 -0.08 -16.81 5.31
C ASP A 140 -1.37 -15.96 5.40
N SER A 141 -1.57 -15.23 6.51
CA SER A 141 -2.72 -14.35 6.70
C SER A 141 -2.75 -13.19 5.70
N MET A 142 -1.60 -12.59 5.38
CA MET A 142 -1.51 -11.53 4.38
C MET A 142 -1.84 -12.05 2.97
N ILE A 143 -1.38 -13.24 2.61
CA ILE A 143 -1.68 -13.85 1.30
C ILE A 143 -3.17 -14.14 1.18
N ASP A 144 -3.80 -14.67 2.22
CA ASP A 144 -5.26 -14.93 2.22
C ASP A 144 -6.05 -13.63 2.08
N ALA A 145 -5.67 -12.59 2.81
CA ALA A 145 -6.27 -11.26 2.72
C ALA A 145 -6.09 -10.65 1.32
N CYS A 146 -4.90 -10.74 0.72
CA CYS A 146 -4.64 -10.29 -0.65
C CYS A 146 -5.53 -11.00 -1.67
N ARG A 147 -5.65 -12.32 -1.58
CA ARG A 147 -6.50 -13.11 -2.48
C ARG A 147 -7.96 -12.73 -2.36
N GLU A 148 -8.43 -12.49 -1.15
CA GLU A 148 -9.82 -12.06 -0.95
C GLU A 148 -10.06 -10.66 -1.53
N LEU A 149 -9.20 -9.68 -1.23
CA LEU A 149 -9.25 -8.35 -1.83
C LEU A 149 -9.21 -8.40 -3.37
N GLY A 150 -8.39 -9.29 -3.93
CA GLY A 150 -8.30 -9.49 -5.38
C GLY A 150 -9.62 -9.96 -5.99
N ARG A 151 -10.28 -10.95 -5.37
CA ARG A 151 -11.58 -11.49 -5.85
C ARG A 151 -12.70 -10.46 -5.78
N ARG A 152 -12.63 -9.49 -4.88
CA ARG A 152 -13.64 -8.45 -4.72
C ARG A 152 -13.58 -7.36 -5.80
N GLY A 153 -12.46 -7.20 -6.49
CA GLY A 153 -12.31 -6.32 -7.64
C GLY A 153 -12.47 -4.82 -7.36
N ILE A 154 -12.43 -4.38 -6.09
CA ILE A 154 -12.58 -2.97 -5.70
C ILE A 154 -11.35 -2.18 -6.15
N PRO A 155 -11.52 -0.93 -6.66
CA PRO A 155 -10.40 -0.17 -7.22
C PRO A 155 -9.33 0.24 -6.19
N ARG A 156 -9.70 0.49 -4.92
CA ARG A 156 -8.75 0.84 -3.86
C ARG A 156 -8.67 -0.30 -2.85
N ARG A 157 -7.63 -1.11 -2.95
CA ARG A 157 -7.39 -2.30 -2.13
C ARG A 157 -6.13 -2.13 -1.31
N MET A 158 -6.27 -2.16 0.00
CA MET A 158 -5.17 -1.96 0.92
C MET A 158 -5.05 -3.15 1.87
N ILE A 159 -3.81 -3.55 2.17
CA ILE A 159 -3.53 -4.43 3.29
C ILE A 159 -2.65 -3.71 4.30
N VAL A 160 -3.01 -3.77 5.57
CA VAL A 160 -2.27 -3.16 6.67
C VAL A 160 -1.81 -4.26 7.61
N TYR A 161 -0.50 -4.49 7.66
CA TYR A 161 0.11 -5.39 8.63
C TYR A 161 0.55 -4.59 9.87
N VAL A 162 0.23 -5.10 11.05
CA VAL A 162 0.63 -4.53 12.33
C VAL A 162 1.20 -5.65 13.20
N GLY A 163 2.50 -5.66 13.42
CA GLY A 163 3.09 -6.72 14.22
C GLY A 163 4.60 -6.71 14.29
N SER A 164 5.12 -7.73 14.95
CA SER A 164 6.56 -7.97 15.08
C SER A 164 7.17 -8.54 13.81
N GLY A 165 8.49 -8.47 13.71
CA GLY A 165 9.25 -9.11 12.63
C GLY A 165 9.37 -10.63 12.74
N SER A 166 8.80 -11.26 13.77
CA SER A 166 8.92 -12.71 13.97
C SER A 166 7.88 -13.48 13.14
N LEU A 167 8.11 -13.61 11.83
CA LEU A 167 7.20 -14.27 10.88
C LEU A 167 7.54 -15.76 10.62
N GLN A 168 8.36 -16.35 11.48
CA GLN A 168 8.97 -17.67 11.25
C GLN A 168 8.00 -18.86 11.25
N ALA A 169 6.75 -18.68 11.72
CA ALA A 169 5.77 -19.75 11.72
C ALA A 169 5.00 -19.88 10.39
N SER A 170 5.11 -18.90 9.49
CA SER A 170 4.42 -18.95 8.20
C SER A 170 4.91 -20.12 7.33
N ARG A 171 3.96 -20.83 6.71
CA ARG A 171 4.23 -21.94 5.79
C ARG A 171 4.67 -21.46 4.41
N THR A 172 4.28 -20.23 4.08
CA THR A 172 4.61 -19.57 2.82
C THR A 172 5.69 -18.51 3.05
N GLY A 173 6.52 -18.33 2.04
CA GLY A 173 7.63 -17.37 2.09
C GLY A 173 7.29 -16.04 1.41
N THR A 174 8.27 -15.16 1.44
CA THR A 174 8.25 -13.81 0.86
C THR A 174 7.88 -13.76 -0.61
N SER A 175 8.38 -14.70 -1.42
CA SER A 175 8.06 -14.76 -2.86
C SER A 175 6.57 -15.00 -3.13
N ALA A 176 5.90 -15.78 -2.26
CA ALA A 176 4.47 -16.03 -2.36
C ALA A 176 3.66 -14.77 -2.04
N LEU A 177 4.06 -14.00 -1.00
CA LEU A 177 3.43 -12.74 -0.66
C LEU A 177 3.64 -11.69 -1.77
N ALA A 178 4.87 -11.55 -2.27
CA ALA A 178 5.16 -10.62 -3.38
C ALA A 178 4.31 -10.94 -4.62
N ARG A 179 4.17 -12.22 -4.96
CA ARG A 179 3.31 -12.68 -6.06
C ARG A 179 1.85 -12.30 -5.80
N ALA A 180 1.32 -12.60 -4.61
CA ALA A 180 -0.07 -12.29 -4.26
C ALA A 180 -0.36 -10.79 -4.36
N LEU A 181 0.53 -9.93 -3.87
CA LEU A 181 0.42 -8.47 -4.00
C LEU A 181 0.41 -8.02 -5.47
N GLY A 182 1.30 -8.58 -6.29
CA GLY A 182 1.38 -8.27 -7.73
C GLY A 182 0.13 -8.68 -8.49
N GLU A 183 -0.32 -9.92 -8.33
CA GLU A 183 -1.50 -10.46 -9.02
C GLU A 183 -2.81 -9.76 -8.60
N THR A 184 -2.92 -9.37 -7.34
CA THR A 184 -4.13 -8.76 -6.81
C THR A 184 -4.12 -7.25 -6.84
N HIS A 185 -2.99 -6.63 -7.16
CA HIS A 185 -2.80 -5.18 -7.14
C HIS A 185 -3.16 -4.52 -5.81
N VAL A 186 -2.98 -5.23 -4.71
CA VAL A 186 -3.19 -4.73 -3.35
C VAL A 186 -2.00 -3.88 -2.95
N THR A 187 -2.26 -2.70 -2.38
CA THR A 187 -1.22 -1.81 -1.85
C THR A 187 -0.90 -2.19 -0.40
N PRO A 188 0.34 -2.57 -0.07
CA PRO A 188 0.71 -2.94 1.29
C PRO A 188 1.07 -1.72 2.14
N MET A 189 0.63 -1.73 3.39
CA MET A 189 1.10 -0.86 4.45
C MET A 189 1.55 -1.72 5.63
N ALA A 190 2.68 -1.40 6.25
CA ALA A 190 3.18 -2.19 7.37
C ALA A 190 3.73 -1.31 8.49
N VAL A 191 3.31 -1.61 9.72
CA VAL A 191 3.92 -1.13 10.94
C VAL A 191 4.64 -2.31 11.59
N LEU A 192 5.97 -2.33 11.51
CA LEU A 192 6.78 -3.38 12.07
C LEU A 192 7.30 -2.98 13.44
N ILE A 193 6.94 -3.73 14.45
CA ILE A 193 7.39 -3.53 15.82
C ILE A 193 8.77 -4.17 15.96
N LEU A 194 9.77 -3.35 16.22
CA LEU A 194 11.14 -3.82 16.43
C LEU A 194 11.29 -4.47 17.81
N PRO A 195 12.08 -5.55 17.92
CA PRO A 195 12.42 -6.11 19.23
C PRO A 195 13.16 -5.06 20.06
N SER A 196 12.71 -4.84 21.29
CA SER A 196 13.46 -4.00 22.22
C SER A 196 14.82 -4.66 22.50
N ALA A 197 15.89 -3.88 22.45
CA ALA A 197 17.27 -4.35 22.71
C ALA A 197 17.47 -5.02 24.09
N ARG A 198 16.47 -4.98 24.99
CA ARG A 198 16.44 -5.64 26.31
C ARG A 198 15.87 -7.05 26.32
N GLY A 199 15.30 -7.52 25.22
CA GLY A 199 14.75 -8.88 25.09
C GLY A 199 15.62 -9.74 24.18
N SER A 200 16.91 -9.89 24.48
CA SER A 200 17.68 -10.98 23.90
C SER A 200 17.06 -12.29 24.42
N PHE A 201 16.33 -12.97 23.55
CA PHE A 201 15.89 -14.31 23.80
C PHE A 201 17.13 -15.18 24.03
N SER A 202 17.33 -15.59 25.27
CA SER A 202 18.18 -16.72 25.63
C SER A 202 17.48 -18.03 25.20
N GLY A 203 17.30 -18.20 23.91
CA GLY A 203 17.06 -19.50 23.29
C GLY A 203 18.41 -20.11 23.01
N GLY A 204 18.70 -21.25 23.62
CA GLY A 204 19.97 -21.94 23.48
C GLY A 204 20.36 -22.22 22.03
N PRO A 205 21.63 -22.61 21.77
CA PRO A 205 22.12 -22.87 20.43
C PRO A 205 21.50 -24.16 19.90
N SER A 206 20.37 -24.06 19.20
CA SER A 206 19.96 -25.08 18.25
C SER A 206 20.67 -24.75 16.95
N GLY A 207 21.68 -25.58 16.63
CA GLY A 207 22.39 -25.52 15.38
C GLY A 207 21.43 -25.65 14.21
N ASP A 208 21.59 -24.73 13.35
CA ASP A 208 21.27 -24.43 11.98
C ASP A 208 20.85 -22.95 11.95
N ALA A 209 21.85 -22.10 11.80
CA ALA A 209 21.63 -20.69 11.50
C ALA A 209 21.01 -20.64 10.09
N VAL A 210 19.70 -20.83 10.03
CA VAL A 210 18.90 -20.27 8.96
C VAL A 210 19.22 -18.78 9.00
N GLU A 211 19.86 -18.26 7.95
CA GLU A 211 20.16 -16.84 7.81
C GLU A 211 18.97 -16.06 8.31
N ALA A 212 19.21 -15.22 9.33
CA ALA A 212 18.15 -14.43 9.94
C ALA A 212 17.51 -13.61 8.82
N PHE A 213 16.33 -14.03 8.37
CA PHE A 213 15.65 -13.41 7.26
C PHE A 213 15.42 -11.93 7.60
N ASP A 214 15.94 -11.02 6.78
CA ASP A 214 15.77 -9.58 6.96
C ASP A 214 14.32 -9.17 6.65
N VAL A 215 13.46 -9.34 7.63
CA VAL A 215 12.04 -8.98 7.55
C VAL A 215 11.87 -7.47 7.31
N GLN A 216 12.74 -6.65 7.89
CA GLN A 216 12.70 -5.19 7.75
C GLN A 216 12.99 -4.79 6.31
N GLY A 217 14.11 -5.26 5.76
CA GLY A 217 14.47 -5.01 4.36
C GLY A 217 13.41 -5.53 3.40
N TYR A 218 12.81 -6.68 3.69
CA TYR A 218 11.73 -7.23 2.86
C TYR A 218 10.49 -6.32 2.84
N PHE A 219 9.97 -5.88 4.00
CA PHE A 219 8.81 -5.00 4.02
C PHE A 219 9.09 -3.63 3.39
N ALA A 220 10.31 -3.10 3.56
CA ALA A 220 10.72 -1.87 2.89
C ALA A 220 10.73 -2.02 1.35
N GLN A 221 11.26 -3.14 0.84
CA GLN A 221 11.26 -3.45 -0.60
C GLN A 221 9.84 -3.65 -1.15
N VAL A 222 9.00 -4.41 -0.44
CA VAL A 222 7.61 -4.67 -0.84
C VAL A 222 6.80 -3.37 -0.85
N ALA A 223 6.92 -2.54 0.18
CA ALA A 223 6.26 -1.24 0.21
C ALA A 223 6.67 -0.38 -0.98
N LYS A 224 7.96 -0.32 -1.30
CA LYS A 224 8.46 0.41 -2.47
C LYS A 224 7.94 -0.16 -3.79
N ALA A 225 8.00 -1.49 -3.98
CA ALA A 225 7.63 -2.15 -5.21
C ALA A 225 6.13 -2.05 -5.54
N TYR A 226 5.28 -2.02 -4.50
CA TYR A 226 3.82 -1.98 -4.64
C TYR A 226 3.22 -0.64 -4.20
N HIS A 227 4.01 0.44 -4.20
CA HIS A 227 3.58 1.82 -3.88
C HIS A 227 2.88 1.96 -2.52
N GLY A 228 3.28 1.15 -1.58
CA GLY A 228 2.74 1.11 -0.22
C GLY A 228 3.49 2.02 0.75
N ALA A 229 3.39 1.68 2.03
CA ALA A 229 4.12 2.36 3.11
C ALA A 229 4.69 1.33 4.10
N TYR A 230 5.86 1.64 4.62
CA TYR A 230 6.52 0.86 5.65
C TYR A 230 7.07 1.78 6.72
N VAL A 231 6.84 1.43 7.96
CA VAL A 231 7.37 2.16 9.12
C VAL A 231 7.79 1.19 10.23
N GLU A 232 8.76 1.62 11.01
CA GLU A 232 9.26 0.90 12.17
C GLU A 232 8.76 1.55 13.46
N ALA A 233 8.20 0.75 14.34
CA ALA A 233 7.78 1.14 15.67
C ALA A 233 8.77 0.61 16.69
N LEU A 234 9.42 1.50 17.46
CA LEU A 234 10.36 1.13 18.51
C LEU A 234 9.66 0.54 19.74
N SER A 235 8.35 0.64 19.82
CA SER A 235 7.53 0.04 20.86
C SER A 235 6.10 -0.15 20.36
N THR A 236 5.33 -0.99 21.05
CA THR A 236 3.89 -1.21 20.75
C THR A 236 3.08 0.08 20.91
N LEU A 237 3.44 0.96 21.83
CA LEU A 237 2.79 2.27 22.03
C LEU A 237 2.92 3.19 20.80
N ALA A 238 4.02 3.08 20.04
CA ALA A 238 4.23 3.89 18.84
C ALA A 238 3.32 3.47 17.67
N VAL A 239 2.76 2.26 17.70
CA VAL A 239 1.87 1.73 16.64
C VAL A 239 0.70 2.66 16.37
N ALA A 240 0.03 3.16 17.42
CA ALA A 240 -1.11 4.05 17.27
C ALA A 240 -0.78 5.34 16.49
N GLN A 241 0.43 5.89 16.67
CA GLN A 241 0.88 7.06 15.92
C GLN A 241 1.05 6.75 14.43
N TRP A 242 1.65 5.62 14.10
CA TRP A 242 1.85 5.22 12.70
C TRP A 242 0.54 4.88 11.99
N LEU A 243 -0.38 4.23 12.69
CA LEU A 243 -1.71 3.95 12.15
C LEU A 243 -2.51 5.24 11.91
N ARG A 244 -2.40 6.26 12.77
CA ARG A 244 -2.96 7.60 12.50
C ARG A 244 -2.37 8.23 11.25
N GLN A 245 -1.05 8.06 11.00
CA GLN A 245 -0.44 8.53 9.75
C GLN A 245 -0.99 7.79 8.54
N PHE A 246 -1.19 6.48 8.62
CA PHE A 246 -1.80 5.70 7.54
C PHE A 246 -3.27 6.12 7.28
N ALA A 247 -4.03 6.39 8.34
CA ALA A 247 -5.38 6.93 8.18
C ALA A 247 -5.38 8.31 7.49
N ALA A 248 -4.48 9.22 7.88
CA ALA A 248 -4.32 10.52 7.22
C ALA A 248 -3.94 10.37 5.73
N ASP A 249 -3.06 9.43 5.41
CA ASP A 249 -2.70 9.07 4.05
C ASP A 249 -3.93 8.64 3.24
N LEU A 250 -4.72 7.70 3.76
CA LEU A 250 -5.90 7.17 3.08
C LEU A 250 -7.03 8.20 2.93
N ASN A 251 -7.17 9.09 3.92
CA ASN A 251 -8.12 10.21 3.86
C ASN A 251 -7.66 11.32 2.91
N GLY A 252 -6.37 11.47 2.67
CA GLY A 252 -5.79 12.52 1.83
C GLY A 252 -5.56 12.10 0.37
N GLN A 253 -6.24 11.08 -0.16
CA GLN A 253 -5.99 10.56 -1.50
C GLN A 253 -6.69 11.36 -2.60
N TYR A 254 -5.94 11.57 -3.69
CA TYR A 254 -6.36 12.22 -4.93
C TYR A 254 -6.07 11.34 -6.12
N GLN A 255 -6.89 11.45 -7.15
CA GLN A 255 -6.59 11.00 -8.50
C GLN A 255 -5.99 12.16 -9.27
N VAL A 256 -4.77 12.01 -9.74
CA VAL A 256 -4.10 12.98 -10.62
C VAL A 256 -4.06 12.39 -12.03
N ARG A 257 -4.77 13.02 -12.97
CA ARG A 257 -4.79 12.63 -14.38
C ARG A 257 -3.74 13.44 -15.14
N TYR A 258 -2.98 12.80 -15.99
CA TYR A 258 -1.92 13.43 -16.75
C TYR A 258 -1.73 12.81 -18.13
N GLU A 259 -1.17 13.60 -19.05
CA GLU A 259 -0.78 13.10 -20.38
C GLU A 259 0.51 12.27 -20.27
N SER A 260 0.50 11.06 -20.84
CA SER A 260 1.64 10.15 -20.88
C SER A 260 1.98 9.78 -22.33
N GLU A 261 3.16 9.24 -22.54
CA GLU A 261 3.52 8.63 -23.81
C GLU A 261 2.98 7.20 -23.89
N ALA A 262 2.66 6.73 -25.09
CA ALA A 262 2.29 5.33 -25.29
C ALA A 262 3.49 4.43 -24.96
N GLY A 263 3.26 3.40 -24.15
CA GLY A 263 4.30 2.47 -23.76
C GLY A 263 4.07 1.86 -22.36
N PRO A 264 5.03 1.11 -21.82
CA PRO A 264 4.97 0.59 -20.47
C PRO A 264 4.93 1.74 -19.45
N GLU A 265 4.46 1.46 -18.24
CA GLU A 265 4.44 2.44 -17.16
C GLU A 265 5.87 2.86 -16.78
N GLY A 266 6.13 4.15 -16.86
CA GLY A 266 7.40 4.75 -16.46
C GLY A 266 7.46 5.05 -14.96
N VAL A 267 8.61 5.51 -14.48
CA VAL A 267 8.79 5.95 -13.10
C VAL A 267 8.10 7.30 -12.90
N VAL A 268 6.96 7.30 -12.22
CA VAL A 268 6.17 8.50 -11.96
C VAL A 268 6.62 9.16 -10.65
N LYS A 269 6.86 10.47 -10.70
CA LYS A 269 7.07 11.33 -9.53
C LYS A 269 6.01 12.41 -9.53
N VAL A 270 5.49 12.70 -8.35
CA VAL A 270 4.53 13.79 -8.15
C VAL A 270 5.07 14.70 -7.06
N GLU A 271 5.09 15.99 -7.35
CA GLU A 271 5.46 17.05 -6.42
C GLU A 271 4.26 17.95 -6.16
N VAL A 272 4.06 18.31 -4.90
CA VAL A 272 3.00 19.24 -4.48
C VAL A 272 3.65 20.51 -3.94
N ARG A 273 3.30 21.66 -4.54
CA ARG A 273 3.85 22.98 -4.20
C ARG A 273 3.16 23.61 -2.98
N ARG A 274 2.85 22.79 -1.97
CA ARG A 274 2.24 23.25 -0.72
C ARG A 274 3.19 22.98 0.43
N LYS A 275 3.51 24.01 1.21
CA LYS A 275 4.40 23.91 2.38
C LYS A 275 3.81 22.95 3.43
N ASP A 276 4.69 22.35 4.21
CA ASP A 276 4.34 21.48 5.35
C ASP A 276 3.44 20.30 5.02
N THR A 277 3.46 19.84 3.77
CA THR A 277 2.75 18.63 3.34
C THR A 277 3.70 17.44 3.22
N ARG A 278 3.12 16.24 3.35
CA ARG A 278 3.72 14.96 2.99
C ARG A 278 2.97 14.42 1.78
N VAL A 279 3.71 13.85 0.85
CA VAL A 279 3.18 13.30 -0.39
C VAL A 279 3.64 11.85 -0.50
N ARG A 280 2.68 10.96 -0.75
CA ARG A 280 2.98 9.58 -1.16
C ARG A 280 2.36 9.35 -2.54
N VAL A 281 3.16 8.82 -3.44
CA VAL A 281 2.72 8.49 -4.80
C VAL A 281 2.34 7.02 -4.84
N GLY A 282 1.11 6.74 -5.22
CA GLY A 282 0.58 5.41 -5.42
C GLY A 282 0.88 4.90 -6.84
N ARG A 283 0.16 3.86 -7.23
CA ARG A 283 0.30 3.27 -8.55
C ARG A 283 -0.31 4.17 -9.62
N SER A 284 0.37 4.30 -10.75
CA SER A 284 -0.18 4.86 -11.97
C SER A 284 -0.93 3.78 -12.77
N VAL A 285 -2.01 4.15 -13.40
CA VAL A 285 -2.84 3.24 -14.22
C VAL A 285 -3.22 3.95 -15.51
N ALA A 286 -3.09 3.27 -16.65
CA ALA A 286 -3.59 3.78 -17.91
C ALA A 286 -5.13 3.87 -17.87
N GLU A 287 -5.69 5.01 -18.22
CA GLU A 287 -7.12 5.14 -18.44
C GLU A 287 -7.45 4.57 -19.81
N ILE A 288 -8.30 3.54 -19.85
CA ILE A 288 -8.89 3.08 -21.11
C ILE A 288 -9.86 4.18 -21.52
N ALA A 289 -9.54 4.91 -22.60
CA ALA A 289 -10.48 5.85 -23.17
C ALA A 289 -11.77 5.06 -23.50
N ARG A 290 -12.82 5.28 -22.73
CA ARG A 290 -14.16 4.86 -23.16
C ARG A 290 -14.47 5.75 -24.36
N LEU A 291 -14.42 5.16 -25.54
CA LEU A 291 -15.02 5.76 -26.74
C LEU A 291 -16.53 5.84 -26.44
N GLU A 292 -17.00 7.03 -26.05
CA GLU A 292 -18.42 7.37 -26.06
C GLU A 292 -18.91 7.57 -27.48
#